data_9084d333899b63339573a1bcca46bc05
#
_entry.id   9084d333899b63339573a1bcca46bc05
#
_cell.length_a   1.000
_cell.length_b   1.000
_cell.length_c   1.000
_cell.angle_alpha   90.00
_cell.angle_beta   90.00
_cell.angle_gamma   90.00
#
_symmetry.space_group_name_H-M   'P 1'
#
loop_
_entity.id
_entity.type
_entity.pdbx_description
1 polymer ?
#
loop_
_entity_poly.entity_id
_entity_poly.type
_entity_poly.pdbx_seq_one_letter_code
_entity_poly.pdbx_strand_id
1 'polypeptide(L)'
;MMNKVVTFGEIMLRLGAPDYLRLVQSHQLDVSFAGAEANVAVSLSNYGIPTDYITCLPQNPMAEKCLRELRSYQVGTSHVQRGGKRMGILFLETGSNVRPSQVYYDRDYSAFATMSPNQLDWKGILGDTRWLHWTGITPALSENAAQMCRQAIATANEMGVTVSCDINYRDNLWNYGKTATEVMSELVAKSDVILGNEEDCEKVFGIKPLGFDAEQTKGQVEQTSFASVCKQMMGRFPRCKKMVVTLRGSINANQNTWSGVLYDGRTFMQSRSYLITDIVDRVGGGDSFMGGLIYGLLTYPDNDQKALEFAVAASCLKHSIKGDYNQVTVKEVESLMAGSVSGRVKR
;
A
#
# COMPACT_ATOMS: atom_id res chain seq x y z
N MET A 1 8.16 7.21 24.01
CA MET A 1 7.49 8.04 22.98
C MET A 1 6.49 7.12 22.26
N MET A 2 5.24 7.54 22.11
CA MET A 2 4.26 6.77 21.37
C MET A 2 4.65 6.73 19.89
N ASN A 3 4.73 5.54 19.31
CA ASN A 3 5.06 5.33 17.89
C ASN A 3 3.81 4.91 17.11
N LYS A 4 2.62 5.41 17.49
CA LYS A 4 1.37 5.05 16.83
C LYS A 4 1.35 5.50 15.38
N VAL A 5 0.91 4.61 14.49
CA VAL A 5 0.66 4.89 13.09
C VAL A 5 -0.86 4.90 12.86
N VAL A 6 -1.34 5.87 12.11
CA VAL A 6 -2.74 5.92 11.64
C VAL A 6 -2.73 5.67 10.15
N THR A 7 -3.62 4.77 9.69
CA THR A 7 -3.87 4.56 8.27
C THR A 7 -5.34 4.82 7.96
N PHE A 8 -5.63 5.35 6.77
CA PHE A 8 -6.96 5.84 6.41
C PHE A 8 -7.34 5.42 4.99
N GLY A 9 -8.43 4.66 4.85
CA GLY A 9 -8.92 4.24 3.54
C GLY A 9 -10.10 3.27 3.58
N GLU A 10 -10.49 2.75 2.42
CA GLU A 10 -11.58 1.78 2.30
C GLU A 10 -11.08 0.34 2.48
N ILE A 11 -11.85 -0.46 3.22
CA ILE A 11 -11.71 -1.91 3.25
C ILE A 11 -12.92 -2.56 2.59
N MET A 12 -12.65 -3.51 1.70
CA MET A 12 -13.66 -4.21 0.91
C MET A 12 -13.78 -5.67 1.34
N LEU A 13 -14.93 -6.25 1.06
CA LEU A 13 -15.12 -7.69 1.06
C LEU A 13 -14.40 -8.27 -0.18
N ARG A 14 -13.40 -9.10 0.03
CA ARG A 14 -12.71 -9.84 -1.04
C ARG A 14 -13.35 -11.21 -1.19
N LEU A 15 -13.84 -11.48 -2.39
CA LEU A 15 -14.42 -12.74 -2.81
C LEU A 15 -13.52 -13.37 -3.88
N GLY A 16 -12.74 -14.38 -3.52
CA GLY A 16 -11.79 -15.05 -4.40
C GLY A 16 -12.31 -16.40 -4.89
N ALA A 17 -12.16 -16.70 -6.18
CA ALA A 17 -12.33 -18.07 -6.63
C ALA A 17 -11.22 -18.94 -6.02
N PRO A 18 -11.53 -20.17 -5.54
CA PRO A 18 -10.53 -21.06 -4.97
C PRO A 18 -9.42 -21.40 -5.98
N ASP A 19 -8.20 -21.54 -5.50
CA ASP A 19 -7.02 -21.91 -6.27
C ASP A 19 -6.86 -21.05 -7.55
N TYR A 20 -6.90 -21.67 -8.72
CA TYR A 20 -6.76 -21.02 -10.02
C TYR A 20 -8.04 -21.08 -10.85
N LEU A 21 -9.19 -21.37 -10.22
CA LEU A 21 -10.50 -21.37 -10.91
C LEU A 21 -10.84 -19.96 -11.39
N ARG A 22 -11.55 -19.90 -12.50
CA ARG A 22 -12.23 -18.67 -12.91
C ARG A 22 -13.50 -18.48 -12.09
N LEU A 23 -13.95 -17.25 -11.93
CA LEU A 23 -15.22 -16.96 -11.24
C LEU A 23 -16.38 -17.70 -11.88
N VAL A 24 -16.42 -17.80 -13.22
CA VAL A 24 -17.47 -18.54 -13.96
C VAL A 24 -17.43 -20.05 -13.78
N GLN A 25 -16.35 -20.61 -13.23
CA GLN A 25 -16.22 -22.05 -12.95
C GLN A 25 -16.54 -22.38 -11.49
N SER A 26 -16.50 -21.37 -10.60
CA SER A 26 -16.57 -21.62 -9.17
C SER A 26 -18.00 -21.64 -8.66
N HIS A 27 -18.33 -22.63 -7.85
CA HIS A 27 -19.60 -22.72 -7.12
C HIS A 27 -19.52 -22.18 -5.69
N GLN A 28 -18.32 -21.75 -5.25
CA GLN A 28 -18.07 -21.15 -3.94
C GLN A 28 -16.99 -20.08 -4.06
N LEU A 29 -16.96 -19.13 -3.14
CA LEU A 29 -15.95 -18.09 -3.07
C LEU A 29 -15.32 -18.05 -1.69
N ASP A 30 -13.99 -17.92 -1.63
CA ASP A 30 -13.26 -17.64 -0.41
C ASP A 30 -13.56 -16.22 0.04
N VAL A 31 -13.91 -16.05 1.30
CA VAL A 31 -14.27 -14.76 1.90
C VAL A 31 -13.10 -14.25 2.74
N SER A 32 -12.58 -13.07 2.38
CA SER A 32 -11.56 -12.32 3.13
C SER A 32 -11.81 -10.82 3.01
N PHE A 33 -10.91 -10.00 3.53
CA PHE A 33 -11.00 -8.54 3.40
C PHE A 33 -9.75 -7.99 2.75
N ALA A 34 -9.90 -6.89 2.00
CA ALA A 34 -8.84 -6.25 1.24
C ALA A 34 -8.98 -4.72 1.31
N GLY A 35 -7.88 -4.04 1.61
CA GLY A 35 -7.79 -2.59 1.61
C GLY A 35 -6.35 -2.17 1.78
N ALA A 36 -5.82 -1.33 0.90
CA ALA A 36 -4.40 -1.01 0.87
C ALA A 36 -3.92 -0.49 2.23
N GLU A 37 -4.61 0.47 2.80
CA GLU A 37 -4.26 1.05 4.09
C GLU A 37 -4.53 0.09 5.27
N ALA A 38 -5.52 -0.81 5.15
CA ALA A 38 -5.73 -1.88 6.12
C ALA A 38 -4.60 -2.91 6.08
N ASN A 39 -4.10 -3.25 4.87
CA ASN A 39 -2.97 -4.15 4.68
C ASN A 39 -1.70 -3.58 5.32
N VAL A 40 -1.46 -2.26 5.18
CA VAL A 40 -0.36 -1.56 5.86
C VAL A 40 -0.54 -1.61 7.38
N ALA A 41 -1.76 -1.36 7.89
CA ALA A 41 -2.07 -1.42 9.31
C ALA A 41 -1.77 -2.79 9.92
N VAL A 42 -2.22 -3.86 9.26
CA VAL A 42 -1.97 -5.25 9.71
C VAL A 42 -0.47 -5.58 9.68
N SER A 43 0.25 -5.18 8.62
CA SER A 43 1.71 -5.37 8.55
C SER A 43 2.42 -4.72 9.73
N LEU A 44 2.12 -3.46 10.01
CA LEU A 44 2.73 -2.70 11.11
C LEU A 44 2.39 -3.31 12.48
N SER A 45 1.15 -3.72 12.68
CA SER A 45 0.73 -4.36 13.92
C SER A 45 1.47 -5.69 14.14
N ASN A 46 1.65 -6.50 13.10
CA ASN A 46 2.46 -7.73 13.15
C ASN A 46 3.93 -7.46 13.46
N TYR A 47 4.44 -6.25 13.17
CA TYR A 47 5.79 -5.81 13.55
C TYR A 47 5.85 -5.17 14.94
N GLY A 48 4.73 -5.15 15.69
CA GLY A 48 4.66 -4.60 17.04
C GLY A 48 4.53 -3.06 17.09
N ILE A 49 4.16 -2.41 15.99
CA ILE A 49 3.86 -0.99 15.97
C ILE A 49 2.37 -0.78 16.28
N PRO A 50 2.02 -0.01 17.32
CA PRO A 50 0.62 0.36 17.58
C PRO A 50 0.01 1.06 16.36
N THR A 51 -1.11 0.57 15.88
CA THR A 51 -1.70 1.08 14.62
C THR A 51 -3.21 1.21 14.76
N ASP A 52 -3.75 2.36 14.37
CA ASP A 52 -5.19 2.58 14.21
C ASP A 52 -5.55 2.65 12.74
N TYR A 53 -6.64 1.98 12.37
CA TYR A 53 -7.19 2.02 11.03
C TYR A 53 -8.50 2.82 10.99
N ILE A 54 -8.58 3.81 10.13
CA ILE A 54 -9.72 4.72 9.97
C ILE A 54 -10.46 4.37 8.69
N THR A 55 -11.74 4.03 8.81
CA THR A 55 -12.62 3.68 7.70
C THR A 55 -14.09 3.90 8.09
N CYS A 56 -14.99 3.62 7.17
CA CYS A 56 -16.43 3.55 7.43
C CYS A 56 -17.01 2.22 6.97
N LEU A 57 -17.76 1.56 7.84
CA LEU A 57 -18.37 0.26 7.61
C LEU A 57 -19.87 0.28 7.89
N PRO A 58 -20.71 -0.47 7.15
CA PRO A 58 -22.14 -0.59 7.41
C PRO A 58 -22.41 -1.34 8.72
N GLN A 59 -23.63 -1.22 9.21
CA GLN A 59 -24.08 -1.97 10.39
C GLN A 59 -24.67 -3.32 9.97
N ASN A 60 -23.81 -4.30 9.68
CA ASN A 60 -24.23 -5.65 9.30
C ASN A 60 -23.21 -6.72 9.76
N PRO A 61 -23.57 -8.02 9.74
CA PRO A 61 -22.69 -9.09 10.20
C PRO A 61 -21.35 -9.20 9.46
N MET A 62 -21.28 -8.85 8.17
CA MET A 62 -20.02 -8.90 7.40
C MET A 62 -19.05 -7.83 7.86
N ALA A 63 -19.54 -6.63 8.15
CA ALA A 63 -18.74 -5.56 8.74
C ALA A 63 -18.25 -5.91 10.14
N GLU A 64 -19.07 -6.61 10.96
CA GLU A 64 -18.64 -7.13 12.26
C GLU A 64 -17.55 -8.21 12.12
N LYS A 65 -17.65 -9.10 11.12
CA LYS A 65 -16.59 -10.07 10.80
C LYS A 65 -15.29 -9.34 10.45
N CYS A 66 -15.35 -8.30 9.62
CA CYS A 66 -14.22 -7.47 9.25
C CYS A 66 -13.54 -6.84 10.48
N LEU A 67 -14.32 -6.22 11.37
CA LEU A 67 -13.79 -5.61 12.59
C LEU A 67 -13.14 -6.63 13.53
N ARG A 68 -13.74 -7.82 13.67
CA ARG A 68 -13.16 -8.90 14.47
C ARG A 68 -11.83 -9.37 13.88
N GLU A 69 -11.74 -9.47 12.56
CA GLU A 69 -10.52 -9.87 11.88
C GLU A 69 -9.40 -8.83 12.07
N LEU A 70 -9.68 -7.53 11.88
CA LEU A 70 -8.71 -6.47 12.15
C LEU A 70 -8.23 -6.47 13.61
N ARG A 71 -9.15 -6.64 14.57
CA ARG A 71 -8.82 -6.73 16.00
C ARG A 71 -8.01 -7.98 16.35
N SER A 72 -8.20 -9.09 15.65
CA SER A 72 -7.39 -10.30 15.86
C SER A 72 -5.92 -10.07 15.50
N TYR A 73 -5.64 -9.13 14.58
CA TYR A 73 -4.31 -8.62 14.28
C TYR A 73 -3.90 -7.44 15.18
N GLN A 74 -4.65 -7.12 16.22
CA GLN A 74 -4.38 -6.01 17.15
C GLN A 74 -4.41 -4.62 16.50
N VAL A 75 -5.05 -4.49 15.34
CA VAL A 75 -5.30 -3.17 14.72
C VAL A 75 -6.39 -2.44 15.50
N GLY A 76 -6.11 -1.21 15.92
CA GLY A 76 -7.07 -0.35 16.60
C GLY A 76 -8.22 0.04 15.66
N THR A 77 -9.45 -0.11 16.15
CA THR A 77 -10.69 0.13 15.39
C THR A 77 -11.64 1.09 16.09
N SER A 78 -11.16 1.82 17.11
CA SER A 78 -11.99 2.73 17.92
C SER A 78 -12.57 3.89 17.13
N HIS A 79 -11.89 4.31 16.08
CA HIS A 79 -12.30 5.43 15.22
C HIS A 79 -13.00 4.99 13.92
N VAL A 80 -13.28 3.69 13.75
CA VAL A 80 -14.04 3.19 12.60
C VAL A 80 -15.47 3.72 12.69
N GLN A 81 -15.88 4.46 11.67
CA GLN A 81 -17.24 5.00 11.57
C GLN A 81 -18.22 3.90 11.15
N ARG A 82 -19.48 4.06 11.61
CA ARG A 82 -20.56 3.12 11.25
C ARG A 82 -21.63 3.88 10.48
N GLY A 83 -21.82 3.52 9.21
CA GLY A 83 -22.76 4.20 8.33
C GLY A 83 -22.85 3.56 6.96
N GLY A 84 -23.61 4.18 6.06
CA GLY A 84 -23.82 3.66 4.72
C GLY A 84 -24.58 2.32 4.70
N LYS A 85 -24.77 1.76 3.51
CA LYS A 85 -25.61 0.55 3.31
C LYS A 85 -24.78 -0.71 3.03
N ARG A 86 -23.57 -0.58 2.46
CA ARG A 86 -22.78 -1.71 1.98
C ARG A 86 -21.27 -1.50 2.13
N MET A 87 -20.53 -2.58 2.22
CA MET A 87 -19.09 -2.58 1.93
C MET A 87 -18.87 -2.60 0.42
N GLY A 88 -17.76 -2.05 -0.05
CA GLY A 88 -17.27 -2.37 -1.39
C GLY A 88 -16.93 -3.86 -1.51
N ILE A 89 -17.01 -4.40 -2.71
CA ILE A 89 -16.66 -5.80 -3.01
C ILE A 89 -15.55 -5.83 -4.05
N LEU A 90 -14.62 -6.73 -3.86
CA LEU A 90 -13.56 -7.06 -4.79
C LEU A 90 -13.69 -8.55 -5.14
N PHE A 91 -13.86 -8.87 -6.41
CA PHE A 91 -13.79 -10.23 -6.91
C PHE A 91 -12.40 -10.50 -7.47
N LEU A 92 -11.82 -11.65 -7.13
CA LEU A 92 -10.50 -12.04 -7.57
C LEU A 92 -10.49 -13.38 -8.28
N GLU A 93 -9.88 -13.40 -9.47
CA GLU A 93 -9.37 -14.61 -10.11
C GLU A 93 -7.86 -14.67 -10.00
N THR A 94 -7.33 -15.71 -9.38
CA THR A 94 -5.88 -15.91 -9.30
C THR A 94 -5.31 -16.35 -10.64
N GLY A 95 -4.30 -15.66 -11.11
CA GLY A 95 -3.58 -15.99 -12.34
C GLY A 95 -2.64 -17.18 -12.18
N SER A 96 -2.28 -17.78 -13.31
CA SER A 96 -1.27 -18.85 -13.34
C SER A 96 -0.51 -18.83 -14.67
N ASN A 97 0.78 -18.98 -14.62
CA ASN A 97 1.68 -18.97 -15.77
C ASN A 97 1.48 -17.67 -16.60
N VAL A 98 1.07 -17.76 -17.86
CA VAL A 98 0.85 -16.62 -18.76
C VAL A 98 -0.50 -15.93 -18.54
N ARG A 99 -1.40 -16.53 -17.78
CA ARG A 99 -2.71 -15.94 -17.47
C ARG A 99 -2.58 -15.01 -16.25
N PRO A 100 -2.79 -13.70 -16.40
CA PRO A 100 -2.72 -12.76 -15.30
C PRO A 100 -3.87 -12.97 -14.30
N SER A 101 -3.68 -12.55 -13.05
CA SER A 101 -4.78 -12.39 -12.10
C SER A 101 -5.72 -11.29 -12.58
N GLN A 102 -7.02 -11.45 -12.32
CA GLN A 102 -8.07 -10.50 -12.67
C GLN A 102 -8.77 -10.02 -11.41
N VAL A 103 -9.00 -8.71 -11.33
CA VAL A 103 -9.72 -8.08 -10.23
C VAL A 103 -10.90 -7.31 -10.79
N TYR A 104 -12.09 -7.56 -10.24
CA TYR A 104 -13.29 -6.86 -10.60
C TYR A 104 -13.87 -6.18 -9.35
N TYR A 105 -14.20 -4.90 -9.47
CA TYR A 105 -14.69 -4.10 -8.36
C TYR A 105 -16.19 -3.86 -8.48
N ASP A 106 -16.89 -4.04 -7.37
CA ASP A 106 -18.25 -3.56 -7.12
C ASP A 106 -18.19 -2.71 -5.83
N ARG A 107 -17.77 -1.46 -5.96
CA ARG A 107 -17.47 -0.60 -4.81
C ARG A 107 -18.18 0.76 -4.81
N ASP A 108 -18.97 1.06 -5.84
CA ASP A 108 -19.72 2.29 -5.91
C ASP A 108 -20.70 2.41 -4.73
N TYR A 109 -20.85 3.62 -4.23
CA TYR A 109 -21.73 3.92 -3.09
C TYR A 109 -21.46 3.09 -1.83
N SER A 110 -20.23 2.63 -1.64
CA SER A 110 -19.84 1.98 -0.40
C SER A 110 -19.99 2.93 0.80
N ALA A 111 -20.06 2.36 2.00
CA ALA A 111 -20.15 3.14 3.24
C ALA A 111 -19.00 4.16 3.35
N PHE A 112 -17.79 3.76 2.94
CA PHE A 112 -16.63 4.64 2.93
C PHE A 112 -16.75 5.75 1.88
N ALA A 113 -17.06 5.42 0.63
CA ALA A 113 -17.15 6.39 -0.48
C ALA A 113 -18.23 7.46 -0.26
N THR A 114 -19.27 7.12 0.50
CA THR A 114 -20.40 8.01 0.81
C THR A 114 -20.30 8.68 2.18
N MET A 115 -19.25 8.40 2.97
CA MET A 115 -19.06 9.01 4.28
C MET A 115 -18.89 10.52 4.17
N SER A 116 -19.55 11.27 5.08
CA SER A 116 -19.38 12.73 5.15
C SER A 116 -18.01 13.10 5.72
N PRO A 117 -17.28 14.06 5.14
CA PRO A 117 -16.00 14.53 5.66
C PRO A 117 -16.06 15.08 7.09
N ASN A 118 -17.22 15.53 7.53
CA ASN A 118 -17.43 16.12 8.87
C ASN A 118 -17.61 15.07 9.98
N GLN A 119 -17.57 13.77 9.67
CA GLN A 119 -17.74 12.71 10.66
C GLN A 119 -16.45 12.34 11.41
N LEU A 120 -15.30 12.86 10.98
CA LEU A 120 -13.99 12.52 11.55
C LEU A 120 -13.40 13.72 12.31
N ASP A 121 -13.12 13.52 13.59
CA ASP A 121 -12.30 14.46 14.38
C ASP A 121 -10.81 14.14 14.21
N TRP A 122 -10.20 14.67 13.15
CA TRP A 122 -8.79 14.40 12.85
C TRP A 122 -7.84 14.85 13.95
N LYS A 123 -8.14 15.91 14.71
CA LYS A 123 -7.30 16.33 15.85
C LYS A 123 -7.31 15.32 16.97
N GLY A 124 -8.49 14.79 17.31
CA GLY A 124 -8.63 13.74 18.30
C GLY A 124 -7.99 12.42 17.85
N ILE A 125 -8.18 12.04 16.57
CA ILE A 125 -7.61 10.82 15.98
C ILE A 125 -6.07 10.86 15.97
N LEU A 126 -5.48 12.00 15.62
CA LEU A 126 -4.04 12.18 15.45
C LEU A 126 -3.30 12.63 16.71
N GLY A 127 -3.98 12.82 17.84
CA GLY A 127 -3.44 13.43 19.06
C GLY A 127 -2.18 12.75 19.63
N ASP A 128 -2.04 11.44 19.47
CA ASP A 128 -0.90 10.63 19.94
C ASP A 128 -0.17 9.92 18.77
N THR A 129 -0.41 10.38 17.54
CA THR A 129 0.08 9.77 16.31
C THR A 129 1.44 10.34 15.90
N ARG A 130 2.35 9.47 15.50
CA ARG A 130 3.65 9.85 14.92
C ARG A 130 3.65 9.84 13.39
N TRP A 131 2.76 9.02 12.79
CA TRP A 131 2.76 8.79 11.35
C TRP A 131 1.34 8.59 10.81
N LEU A 132 0.99 9.31 9.74
CA LEU A 132 -0.23 9.12 8.96
C LEU A 132 0.13 8.51 7.60
N HIS A 133 -0.53 7.42 7.22
CA HIS A 133 -0.41 6.82 5.89
C HIS A 133 -1.73 6.82 5.14
N TRP A 134 -1.66 7.16 3.85
CA TRP A 134 -2.77 7.14 2.91
C TRP A 134 -2.31 6.67 1.53
N THR A 135 -3.25 6.24 0.67
CA THR A 135 -2.95 5.87 -0.72
C THR A 135 -3.78 6.68 -1.70
N GLY A 136 -3.32 6.77 -2.95
CA GLY A 136 -4.03 7.45 -4.03
C GLY A 136 -5.34 6.77 -4.44
N ILE A 137 -5.61 5.54 -3.97
CA ILE A 137 -6.91 4.88 -4.13
C ILE A 137 -7.99 5.63 -3.37
N THR A 138 -7.70 6.06 -2.14
CA THR A 138 -8.68 6.68 -1.26
C THR A 138 -9.29 7.96 -1.86
N PRO A 139 -8.54 8.99 -2.28
CA PRO A 139 -9.13 10.18 -2.88
C PRO A 139 -9.74 9.93 -4.27
N ALA A 140 -9.44 8.80 -4.92
CA ALA A 140 -9.99 8.45 -6.23
C ALA A 140 -11.45 7.98 -6.19
N LEU A 141 -11.97 7.63 -4.99
CA LEU A 141 -13.29 7.01 -4.82
C LEU A 141 -14.46 8.00 -4.94
N SER A 142 -14.28 9.21 -4.39
CA SER A 142 -15.32 10.25 -4.38
C SER A 142 -14.73 11.59 -3.94
N GLU A 143 -15.47 12.70 -4.20
CA GLU A 143 -15.09 14.01 -3.70
C GLU A 143 -15.07 14.06 -2.16
N ASN A 144 -15.98 13.35 -1.50
CA ASN A 144 -15.98 13.23 -0.03
C ASN A 144 -14.69 12.57 0.47
N ALA A 145 -14.26 11.47 -0.16
CA ALA A 145 -13.02 10.77 0.20
C ALA A 145 -11.78 11.64 -0.06
N ALA A 146 -11.76 12.39 -1.16
CA ALA A 146 -10.69 13.36 -1.44
C ALA A 146 -10.66 14.47 -0.38
N GLN A 147 -11.83 14.98 0.04
CA GLN A 147 -11.93 16.00 1.09
C GLN A 147 -11.45 15.48 2.45
N MET A 148 -11.77 14.23 2.79
CA MET A 148 -11.26 13.58 4.01
C MET A 148 -9.74 13.46 3.98
N CYS A 149 -9.14 13.09 2.84
CA CYS A 149 -7.68 13.09 2.68
C CYS A 149 -7.08 14.48 2.89
N ARG A 150 -7.68 15.55 2.32
CA ARG A 150 -7.23 16.92 2.54
C ARG A 150 -7.22 17.29 4.00
N GLN A 151 -8.29 16.99 4.73
CA GLN A 151 -8.43 17.27 6.16
C GLN A 151 -7.40 16.49 6.99
N ALA A 152 -7.27 15.18 6.76
CA ALA A 152 -6.34 14.32 7.47
C ALA A 152 -4.89 14.82 7.31
N ILE A 153 -4.48 15.06 6.07
CA ILE A 153 -3.11 15.50 5.74
C ILE A 153 -2.84 16.90 6.29
N ALA A 154 -3.78 17.83 6.16
CA ALA A 154 -3.63 19.18 6.71
C ALA A 154 -3.45 19.15 8.23
N THR A 155 -4.34 18.42 8.93
CA THR A 155 -4.24 18.27 10.40
C THR A 155 -2.95 17.59 10.82
N ALA A 156 -2.52 16.51 10.11
CA ALA A 156 -1.26 15.84 10.37
C ALA A 156 -0.06 16.81 10.25
N ASN A 157 -0.06 17.63 9.21
CA ASN A 157 0.98 18.64 8.98
C ASN A 157 1.00 19.74 10.07
N GLU A 158 -0.17 20.23 10.49
CA GLU A 158 -0.30 21.20 11.59
C GLU A 158 0.22 20.63 12.91
N MET A 159 0.03 19.33 13.15
CA MET A 159 0.45 18.63 14.38
C MET A 159 1.90 18.10 14.30
N GLY A 160 2.61 18.27 13.18
CA GLY A 160 3.97 17.77 13.01
C GLY A 160 4.04 16.24 12.84
N VAL A 161 2.94 15.60 12.49
CA VAL A 161 2.87 14.16 12.19
C VAL A 161 3.47 13.91 10.81
N THR A 162 4.34 12.91 10.70
CA THR A 162 4.90 12.49 9.40
C THR A 162 3.81 11.92 8.50
N VAL A 163 3.77 12.35 7.25
CA VAL A 163 2.78 11.89 6.27
C VAL A 163 3.44 11.06 5.18
N SER A 164 2.95 9.87 4.92
CA SER A 164 3.35 9.06 3.76
C SER A 164 2.20 8.78 2.81
N CYS A 165 2.54 8.68 1.53
CA CYS A 165 1.64 8.37 0.44
C CYS A 165 2.18 7.21 -0.39
N ASP A 166 1.32 6.25 -0.75
CA ASP A 166 1.51 5.40 -1.93
C ASP A 166 0.66 5.97 -3.07
N ILE A 167 1.29 6.34 -4.19
CA ILE A 167 0.59 6.94 -5.34
C ILE A 167 -0.50 6.00 -5.86
N ASN A 168 -0.19 4.72 -5.98
CA ASN A 168 -1.13 3.61 -6.20
C ASN A 168 -2.25 3.92 -7.21
N TYR A 169 -1.88 4.46 -8.37
CA TYR A 169 -2.83 4.92 -9.38
C TYR A 169 -3.69 3.77 -9.92
N ARG A 170 -4.98 4.06 -10.14
CA ARG A 170 -5.95 3.17 -10.76
C ARG A 170 -6.78 3.93 -11.77
N ASP A 171 -6.61 3.63 -13.06
CA ASP A 171 -7.27 4.35 -14.17
C ASP A 171 -8.79 4.15 -14.23
N ASN A 172 -9.32 3.08 -13.65
CA ASN A 172 -10.76 2.83 -13.57
C ASN A 172 -11.48 3.56 -12.41
N LEU A 173 -10.74 4.32 -11.60
CA LEU A 173 -11.30 5.24 -10.58
C LEU A 173 -11.34 6.68 -11.13
N TRP A 174 -11.56 7.67 -10.31
CA TRP A 174 -11.64 9.10 -10.70
C TRP A 174 -12.90 9.46 -11.51
N ASN A 175 -14.04 8.85 -11.17
CA ASN A 175 -15.29 8.99 -11.92
C ASN A 175 -16.22 10.12 -11.39
N TYR A 176 -15.72 11.03 -10.55
CA TYR A 176 -16.50 12.12 -9.92
C TYR A 176 -16.16 13.52 -10.46
N GLY A 177 -15.63 13.59 -11.69
CA GLY A 177 -15.39 14.86 -12.38
C GLY A 177 -14.07 15.57 -12.08
N LYS A 178 -13.15 14.89 -11.37
CA LYS A 178 -11.78 15.34 -11.13
C LYS A 178 -10.77 14.35 -11.71
N THR A 179 -9.65 14.87 -12.19
CA THR A 179 -8.54 14.03 -12.67
C THR A 179 -7.61 13.64 -11.53
N ALA A 180 -6.92 12.51 -11.68
CA ALA A 180 -5.88 12.09 -10.74
C ALA A 180 -4.81 13.17 -10.57
N THR A 181 -4.37 13.79 -11.65
CA THR A 181 -3.33 14.85 -11.64
C THR A 181 -3.73 16.04 -10.78
N GLU A 182 -4.99 16.52 -10.89
CA GLU A 182 -5.48 17.65 -10.10
C GLU A 182 -5.43 17.37 -8.60
N VAL A 183 -6.04 16.25 -8.19
CA VAL A 183 -6.19 15.92 -6.77
C VAL A 183 -4.88 15.43 -6.17
N MET A 184 -4.19 14.52 -6.84
CA MET A 184 -2.95 13.93 -6.32
C MET A 184 -1.81 14.95 -6.24
N SER A 185 -1.71 15.91 -7.17
CA SER A 185 -0.69 16.96 -7.08
C SER A 185 -0.81 17.79 -5.80
N GLU A 186 -2.03 18.08 -5.38
CA GLU A 186 -2.30 18.81 -4.14
C GLU A 186 -1.93 17.98 -2.89
N LEU A 187 -2.36 16.72 -2.85
CA LEU A 187 -2.21 15.85 -1.67
C LEU A 187 -0.76 15.37 -1.49
N VAL A 188 -0.12 14.95 -2.59
CA VAL A 188 1.25 14.47 -2.59
C VAL A 188 2.24 15.58 -2.21
N ALA A 189 1.97 16.84 -2.62
CA ALA A 189 2.78 17.99 -2.23
C ALA A 189 2.89 18.21 -0.71
N LYS A 190 1.99 17.59 0.06
CA LYS A 190 1.93 17.68 1.53
C LYS A 190 2.44 16.42 2.23
N SER A 191 3.04 15.48 1.50
CA SER A 191 3.57 14.22 2.03
C SER A 191 5.09 14.28 2.20
N ASP A 192 5.60 13.68 3.28
CA ASP A 192 7.03 13.62 3.62
C ASP A 192 7.73 12.41 2.98
N VAL A 193 7.00 11.29 2.80
CA VAL A 193 7.50 10.06 2.18
C VAL A 193 6.54 9.65 1.07
N ILE A 194 7.04 9.46 -0.14
CA ILE A 194 6.24 9.11 -1.31
C ILE A 194 6.73 7.78 -1.84
N LEU A 195 5.80 6.81 -1.96
CA LEU A 195 5.98 5.55 -2.65
C LEU A 195 5.22 5.58 -3.97
N GLY A 196 5.80 5.01 -5.00
CA GLY A 196 5.13 4.78 -6.27
C GLY A 196 5.98 3.84 -7.13
N ASN A 197 5.49 3.53 -8.32
CA ASN A 197 6.27 2.94 -9.38
C ASN A 197 6.45 3.94 -10.52
N GLU A 198 7.21 3.58 -11.54
CA GLU A 198 7.45 4.45 -12.69
C GLU A 198 6.16 4.78 -13.46
N GLU A 199 5.25 3.82 -13.58
CA GLU A 199 3.97 3.98 -14.27
C GLU A 199 3.06 4.96 -13.50
N ASP A 200 3.02 4.88 -12.17
CA ASP A 200 2.29 5.82 -11.33
C ASP A 200 2.81 7.25 -11.51
N CYS A 201 4.14 7.44 -11.50
CA CYS A 201 4.75 8.75 -11.68
C CYS A 201 4.48 9.33 -13.07
N GLU A 202 4.50 8.50 -14.11
CA GLU A 202 4.20 8.92 -15.47
C GLU A 202 2.72 9.28 -15.63
N LYS A 203 1.80 8.39 -15.25
CA LYS A 203 0.36 8.57 -15.49
C LYS A 203 -0.22 9.71 -14.68
N VAL A 204 0.21 9.89 -13.43
CA VAL A 204 -0.35 10.93 -12.54
C VAL A 204 0.35 12.28 -12.74
N PHE A 205 1.67 12.29 -12.92
CA PHE A 205 2.44 13.53 -12.90
C PHE A 205 3.16 13.85 -14.22
N GLY A 206 3.13 12.94 -15.20
CA GLY A 206 3.84 13.09 -16.47
C GLY A 206 5.36 12.96 -16.33
N ILE A 207 5.85 12.41 -15.21
CA ILE A 207 7.28 12.26 -14.92
C ILE A 207 7.75 10.90 -15.44
N LYS A 208 8.67 10.94 -16.42
CA LYS A 208 9.24 9.76 -17.07
C LYS A 208 10.71 9.60 -16.73
N PRO A 209 11.22 8.35 -16.71
CA PRO A 209 12.65 8.10 -16.68
C PRO A 209 13.35 8.76 -17.87
N LEU A 210 14.42 9.50 -17.61
CA LEU A 210 15.23 10.08 -18.70
C LEU A 210 16.10 8.99 -19.32
N GLY A 211 16.05 8.88 -20.66
CA GLY A 211 16.85 7.90 -21.43
C GLY A 211 16.29 6.47 -21.40
N PHE A 212 15.06 6.26 -20.93
CA PHE A 212 14.41 4.94 -20.91
C PHE A 212 13.66 4.68 -22.22
N ASP A 213 14.07 3.64 -22.95
CA ASP A 213 13.33 3.04 -24.04
C ASP A 213 12.92 1.62 -23.64
N ALA A 214 11.64 1.43 -23.33
CA ALA A 214 11.08 0.17 -22.82
C ALA A 214 11.26 -1.00 -23.79
N GLU A 215 11.36 -0.73 -25.10
CA GLU A 215 11.56 -1.76 -26.13
C GLU A 215 13.02 -2.23 -26.21
N GLN A 216 13.99 -1.37 -25.86
CA GLN A 216 15.42 -1.70 -25.98
C GLN A 216 16.01 -2.37 -24.72
N THR A 217 15.45 -2.13 -23.54
CA THR A 217 16.10 -2.54 -22.27
C THR A 217 15.73 -3.94 -21.78
N LYS A 218 14.80 -4.67 -22.41
CA LYS A 218 14.37 -6.04 -22.04
C LYS A 218 14.21 -6.24 -20.51
N GLY A 219 13.69 -5.22 -19.80
CA GLY A 219 13.47 -5.28 -18.35
C GLY A 219 14.73 -5.12 -17.48
N GLN A 220 15.90 -4.86 -18.03
CA GLN A 220 17.06 -4.41 -17.26
C GLN A 220 16.98 -2.89 -17.12
N VAL A 221 16.45 -2.46 -16.01
CA VAL A 221 16.28 -1.05 -15.71
C VAL A 221 17.56 -0.50 -15.12
N GLU A 222 18.18 0.43 -15.81
CA GLU A 222 19.39 1.10 -15.33
C GLU A 222 19.08 1.98 -14.12
N GLN A 223 19.91 1.90 -13.07
CA GLN A 223 19.83 2.71 -11.84
C GLN A 223 19.69 4.22 -12.12
N THR A 224 20.30 4.70 -13.20
CA THR A 224 20.29 6.11 -13.61
C THR A 224 18.89 6.61 -13.96
N SER A 225 18.05 5.76 -14.56
CA SER A 225 16.69 6.11 -14.97
C SER A 225 15.77 6.38 -13.78
N PHE A 226 15.81 5.54 -12.74
CA PHE A 226 15.00 5.74 -11.53
C PHE A 226 15.50 6.89 -10.66
N ALA A 227 16.81 7.11 -10.58
CA ALA A 227 17.36 8.27 -9.91
C ALA A 227 16.81 9.57 -10.51
N SER A 228 16.61 9.61 -11.84
CA SER A 228 16.02 10.75 -12.53
C SER A 228 14.55 10.98 -12.13
N VAL A 229 13.73 9.92 -12.05
CA VAL A 229 12.33 10.01 -11.58
C VAL A 229 12.27 10.53 -10.14
N CYS A 230 13.07 9.97 -9.22
CA CYS A 230 13.11 10.40 -7.84
C CYS A 230 13.49 11.89 -7.69
N LYS A 231 14.50 12.34 -8.47
CA LYS A 231 14.93 13.76 -8.47
C LYS A 231 13.84 14.68 -9.00
N GLN A 232 13.17 14.31 -10.11
CA GLN A 232 12.07 15.10 -10.66
C GLN A 232 10.89 15.17 -9.71
N MET A 233 10.52 14.05 -9.06
CA MET A 233 9.45 14.01 -8.05
C MET A 233 9.76 14.91 -6.86
N MET A 234 10.96 14.83 -6.27
CA MET A 234 11.34 15.68 -5.14
C MET A 234 11.49 17.15 -5.55
N GLY A 235 11.93 17.45 -6.78
CA GLY A 235 11.95 18.80 -7.33
C GLY A 235 10.55 19.40 -7.46
N ARG A 236 9.56 18.60 -7.87
CA ARG A 236 8.15 19.01 -7.97
C ARG A 236 7.46 19.12 -6.61
N PHE A 237 7.84 18.26 -5.66
CA PHE A 237 7.23 18.16 -4.34
C PHE A 237 8.28 18.38 -3.23
N PRO A 238 8.65 19.64 -2.93
CA PRO A 238 9.80 19.97 -2.07
C PRO A 238 9.62 19.56 -0.60
N ARG A 239 8.40 19.24 -0.16
CA ARG A 239 8.16 18.66 1.17
C ARG A 239 8.62 17.20 1.25
N CYS A 240 8.69 16.50 0.13
CA CYS A 240 9.12 15.10 0.09
C CYS A 240 10.56 14.98 0.57
N LYS A 241 10.76 14.23 1.64
CA LYS A 241 12.07 13.92 2.24
C LYS A 241 12.63 12.61 1.72
N LYS A 242 11.75 11.69 1.30
CA LYS A 242 12.14 10.37 0.79
C LYS A 242 11.20 9.96 -0.34
N MET A 243 11.77 9.77 -1.52
CA MET A 243 11.08 9.19 -2.67
C MET A 243 11.49 7.74 -2.82
N VAL A 244 10.51 6.83 -2.88
CA VAL A 244 10.74 5.39 -2.93
C VAL A 244 10.04 4.82 -4.16
N VAL A 245 10.72 3.91 -4.86
CA VAL A 245 10.17 3.25 -6.05
C VAL A 245 10.35 1.76 -5.91
N THR A 246 9.25 1.01 -6.05
CA THR A 246 9.30 -0.45 -6.15
C THR A 246 9.67 -0.87 -7.56
N LEU A 247 10.58 -1.82 -7.68
CA LEU A 247 11.06 -2.34 -8.96
C LEU A 247 10.61 -3.79 -9.11
N ARG A 248 9.69 -4.02 -10.05
CA ARG A 248 9.13 -5.34 -10.33
C ARG A 248 9.40 -5.76 -11.77
N GLY A 249 10.24 -6.76 -11.96
CA GLY A 249 10.38 -7.45 -13.25
C GLY A 249 9.39 -8.61 -13.32
N SER A 250 8.26 -8.43 -14.03
CA SER A 250 7.27 -9.48 -14.20
C SER A 250 7.73 -10.49 -15.26
N ILE A 251 7.98 -11.75 -14.85
CA ILE A 251 8.34 -12.84 -15.76
C ILE A 251 7.05 -13.54 -16.23
N ASN A 252 6.20 -13.91 -15.28
CA ASN A 252 4.86 -14.48 -15.51
C ASN A 252 4.00 -14.31 -14.25
N ALA A 253 2.80 -14.92 -14.22
CA ALA A 253 1.89 -14.79 -13.08
C ALA A 253 2.46 -15.37 -11.77
N ASN A 254 3.41 -16.28 -11.82
CA ASN A 254 3.97 -16.99 -10.66
C ASN A 254 5.42 -16.59 -10.36
N GLN A 255 6.06 -15.75 -11.19
CA GLN A 255 7.48 -15.41 -11.06
C GLN A 255 7.73 -13.93 -11.30
N ASN A 256 8.41 -13.27 -10.36
CA ASN A 256 8.84 -11.88 -10.44
C ASN A 256 10.28 -11.73 -9.95
N THR A 257 11.00 -10.74 -10.46
CA THR A 257 12.08 -10.12 -9.67
C THR A 257 11.48 -9.00 -8.82
N TRP A 258 12.06 -8.77 -7.64
CA TRP A 258 11.56 -7.78 -6.69
C TRP A 258 12.70 -7.07 -5.98
N SER A 259 12.71 -5.75 -6.09
CA SER A 259 13.65 -4.86 -5.41
C SER A 259 13.02 -3.48 -5.23
N GLY A 260 13.77 -2.54 -4.68
CA GLY A 260 13.34 -1.16 -4.52
C GLY A 260 14.50 -0.19 -4.48
N VAL A 261 14.19 1.08 -4.71
CA VAL A 261 15.13 2.18 -4.57
C VAL A 261 14.54 3.25 -3.66
N LEU A 262 15.41 3.96 -2.95
CA LEU A 262 15.08 5.09 -2.10
C LEU A 262 16.05 6.24 -2.37
N TYR A 263 15.50 7.45 -2.52
CA TYR A 263 16.26 8.68 -2.63
C TYR A 263 15.86 9.64 -1.50
N ASP A 264 16.81 10.10 -0.72
CA ASP A 264 16.61 11.00 0.42
C ASP A 264 16.88 12.48 0.10
N GLY A 265 17.04 12.81 -1.19
CA GLY A 265 17.42 14.14 -1.67
C GLY A 265 18.95 14.32 -1.82
N ARG A 266 19.75 13.38 -1.34
CA ARG A 266 21.23 13.38 -1.41
C ARG A 266 21.78 12.07 -1.94
N THR A 267 21.36 10.95 -1.32
CA THR A 267 21.86 9.61 -1.58
C THR A 267 20.80 8.78 -2.26
N PHE A 268 21.18 8.12 -3.35
CA PHE A 268 20.36 7.13 -4.03
C PHE A 268 20.75 5.74 -3.53
N MET A 269 19.80 5.03 -2.95
CA MET A 269 19.97 3.71 -2.36
C MET A 269 19.18 2.69 -3.16
N GLN A 270 19.75 1.50 -3.33
CA GLN A 270 19.10 0.36 -3.96
C GLN A 270 19.17 -0.84 -3.04
N SER A 271 18.07 -1.57 -2.94
CA SER A 271 18.03 -2.81 -2.17
C SER A 271 18.63 -3.99 -2.93
N ARG A 272 18.83 -5.09 -2.22
CA ARG A 272 19.00 -6.41 -2.82
C ARG A 272 17.80 -6.73 -3.71
N SER A 273 18.04 -7.47 -4.81
CA SER A 273 16.99 -8.02 -5.66
C SER A 273 16.70 -9.49 -5.26
N TYR A 274 15.42 -9.81 -5.16
CA TYR A 274 14.92 -11.16 -4.91
C TYR A 274 14.28 -11.71 -6.19
N LEU A 275 14.60 -12.94 -6.55
CA LEU A 275 13.82 -13.71 -7.52
C LEU A 275 12.74 -14.48 -6.75
N ILE A 276 11.48 -14.10 -6.95
CA ILE A 276 10.33 -14.75 -6.33
C ILE A 276 9.78 -15.74 -7.35
N THR A 277 9.86 -17.01 -7.01
CA THR A 277 9.26 -18.12 -7.74
C THR A 277 8.03 -18.62 -6.99
N ASP A 278 7.11 -19.26 -7.68
CA ASP A 278 5.95 -19.91 -7.06
C ASP A 278 5.10 -18.94 -6.20
N ILE A 279 4.77 -17.78 -6.76
CA ILE A 279 3.94 -16.78 -6.09
C ILE A 279 2.58 -17.39 -5.72
N VAL A 280 2.27 -17.39 -4.41
CA VAL A 280 0.98 -17.85 -3.86
C VAL A 280 -0.09 -16.76 -4.02
N ASP A 281 0.21 -15.55 -3.61
CA ASP A 281 -0.66 -14.39 -3.78
C ASP A 281 0.15 -13.10 -3.88
N ARG A 282 -0.04 -12.33 -4.95
CA ARG A 282 0.66 -11.07 -5.19
C ARG A 282 -0.07 -9.84 -4.68
N VAL A 283 -1.38 -9.98 -4.35
CA VAL A 283 -2.19 -8.87 -3.84
C VAL A 283 -1.67 -8.47 -2.47
N GLY A 284 -1.58 -7.18 -2.19
CA GLY A 284 -1.01 -6.66 -0.95
C GLY A 284 0.53 -6.60 -0.90
N GLY A 285 1.24 -6.97 -2.00
CA GLY A 285 2.71 -6.91 -2.06
C GLY A 285 3.25 -5.48 -1.90
N GLY A 286 2.65 -4.49 -2.58
CA GLY A 286 2.98 -3.07 -2.43
C GLY A 286 2.69 -2.55 -1.03
N ASP A 287 1.54 -2.92 -0.47
CA ASP A 287 1.13 -2.52 0.88
C ASP A 287 2.07 -3.12 1.94
N SER A 288 2.50 -4.38 1.74
CA SER A 288 3.50 -5.03 2.60
C SER A 288 4.86 -4.34 2.53
N PHE A 289 5.26 -3.89 1.33
CA PHE A 289 6.46 -3.07 1.17
C PHE A 289 6.31 -1.77 1.97
N MET A 290 5.19 -1.07 1.83
CA MET A 290 4.96 0.20 2.54
C MET A 290 4.92 0.01 4.06
N GLY A 291 4.25 -1.04 4.56
CA GLY A 291 4.27 -1.40 5.99
C GLY A 291 5.68 -1.67 6.50
N GLY A 292 6.48 -2.42 5.73
CA GLY A 292 7.89 -2.67 6.04
C GLY A 292 8.75 -1.41 5.99
N LEU A 293 8.49 -0.51 5.04
CA LEU A 293 9.20 0.77 4.93
C LEU A 293 8.92 1.68 6.14
N ILE A 294 7.66 1.86 6.51
CA ILE A 294 7.28 2.66 7.70
C ILE A 294 7.92 2.06 8.95
N TYR A 295 7.85 0.74 9.14
CA TYR A 295 8.52 0.05 10.24
C TYR A 295 10.01 0.35 10.26
N GLY A 296 10.67 0.19 9.12
CA GLY A 296 12.12 0.41 8.98
C GLY A 296 12.52 1.85 9.29
N LEU A 297 11.80 2.84 8.76
CA LEU A 297 12.08 4.26 9.00
C LEU A 297 11.82 4.69 10.46
N LEU A 298 10.88 4.02 11.16
CA LEU A 298 10.64 4.25 12.59
C LEU A 298 11.67 3.58 13.47
N THR A 299 12.17 2.41 13.07
CA THR A 299 13.07 1.55 13.89
C THR A 299 14.55 1.84 13.63
N TYR A 300 14.89 2.22 12.40
CA TYR A 300 16.28 2.52 11.98
C TYR A 300 16.39 3.97 11.47
N PRO A 301 16.17 5.00 12.31
CA PRO A 301 16.01 6.39 11.85
C PRO A 301 17.23 6.96 11.11
N ASP A 302 18.43 6.42 11.37
CA ASP A 302 19.68 6.87 10.75
C ASP A 302 20.19 5.90 9.67
N ASN A 303 19.36 4.94 9.22
CA ASN A 303 19.78 3.93 8.26
C ASN A 303 18.67 3.61 7.26
N ASP A 304 18.48 4.50 6.29
CA ASP A 304 17.47 4.35 5.22
C ASP A 304 17.72 3.13 4.34
N GLN A 305 18.99 2.72 4.13
CA GLN A 305 19.32 1.49 3.41
C GLN A 305 18.74 0.27 4.12
N LYS A 306 18.87 0.19 5.45
CA LYS A 306 18.31 -0.93 6.22
C LYS A 306 16.79 -0.91 6.22
N ALA A 307 16.17 0.27 6.26
CA ALA A 307 14.72 0.42 6.14
C ALA A 307 14.22 -0.07 4.77
N LEU A 308 14.91 0.27 3.69
CA LEU A 308 14.61 -0.19 2.34
C LEU A 308 14.77 -1.72 2.20
N GLU A 309 15.86 -2.29 2.73
CA GLU A 309 16.08 -3.75 2.73
C GLU A 309 14.97 -4.49 3.49
N PHE A 310 14.53 -3.96 4.63
CA PHE A 310 13.43 -4.53 5.40
C PHE A 310 12.12 -4.50 4.59
N ALA A 311 11.81 -3.39 3.94
CA ALA A 311 10.61 -3.23 3.11
C ALA A 311 10.54 -4.26 1.97
N VAL A 312 11.66 -4.41 1.25
CA VAL A 312 11.76 -5.35 0.11
C VAL A 312 11.65 -6.80 0.59
N ALA A 313 12.34 -7.16 1.68
CA ALA A 313 12.30 -8.51 2.24
C ALA A 313 10.91 -8.87 2.79
N ALA A 314 10.24 -7.94 3.48
CA ALA A 314 8.87 -8.11 3.97
C ALA A 314 7.89 -8.38 2.83
N SER A 315 7.97 -7.58 1.77
CA SER A 315 7.15 -7.75 0.58
C SER A 315 7.47 -9.04 -0.19
N CYS A 316 8.75 -9.43 -0.28
CA CYS A 316 9.14 -10.70 -0.87
C CYS A 316 8.46 -11.88 -0.14
N LEU A 317 8.50 -11.92 1.19
CA LEU A 317 7.86 -12.96 1.99
C LEU A 317 6.33 -12.96 1.81
N LYS A 318 5.69 -11.79 1.68
CA LYS A 318 4.24 -11.68 1.44
C LYS A 318 3.80 -12.49 0.22
N HIS A 319 4.57 -12.55 -0.83
CA HIS A 319 4.22 -13.30 -2.05
C HIS A 319 4.07 -14.82 -1.82
N SER A 320 4.54 -15.35 -0.70
CA SER A 320 4.37 -16.75 -0.28
C SER A 320 3.12 -16.99 0.58
N ILE A 321 2.31 -15.96 0.87
CA ILE A 321 1.19 -16.01 1.80
C ILE A 321 -0.12 -15.71 1.06
N LYS A 322 -1.14 -16.58 1.21
CA LYS A 322 -2.48 -16.39 0.65
C LYS A 322 -3.20 -15.24 1.37
N GLY A 323 -3.98 -14.47 0.62
CA GLY A 323 -4.73 -13.32 1.14
C GLY A 323 -3.94 -12.01 1.05
N ASP A 324 -4.57 -10.88 1.39
CA ASP A 324 -3.99 -9.55 1.27
C ASP A 324 -2.99 -9.22 2.38
N TYR A 325 -3.27 -9.69 3.60
CA TYR A 325 -2.48 -9.32 4.77
C TYR A 325 -1.12 -9.99 4.80
N ASN A 326 -0.11 -9.20 5.11
CA ASN A 326 1.22 -9.72 5.39
C ASN A 326 1.27 -10.27 6.82
N GLN A 327 1.49 -11.58 6.95
CA GLN A 327 1.49 -12.27 8.24
C GLN A 327 2.90 -12.67 8.69
N VAL A 328 3.94 -12.01 8.17
CA VAL A 328 5.32 -12.28 8.56
C VAL A 328 5.72 -11.51 9.82
N THR A 329 6.62 -12.08 10.57
CA THR A 329 7.23 -11.47 11.76
C THR A 329 8.51 -10.70 11.40
N VAL A 330 8.89 -9.75 12.25
CA VAL A 330 10.20 -9.04 12.13
C VAL A 330 11.36 -10.04 12.01
N LYS A 331 11.35 -11.11 12.81
CA LYS A 331 12.40 -12.13 12.80
C LYS A 331 12.51 -12.86 11.47
N GLU A 332 11.40 -13.14 10.80
CA GLU A 332 11.40 -13.76 9.46
C GLU A 332 11.98 -12.81 8.42
N VAL A 333 11.57 -11.54 8.47
CA VAL A 333 12.10 -10.50 7.55
C VAL A 333 13.60 -10.33 7.74
N GLU A 334 14.09 -10.16 8.98
CA GLU A 334 15.51 -10.03 9.27
C GLU A 334 16.31 -11.28 8.90
N SER A 335 15.72 -12.47 9.05
CA SER A 335 16.34 -13.73 8.62
C SER A 335 16.53 -13.78 7.10
N LEU A 336 15.54 -13.30 6.32
CA LEU A 336 15.67 -13.18 4.87
C LEU A 336 16.71 -12.14 4.47
N MET A 337 16.73 -10.97 5.12
CA MET A 337 17.75 -9.94 4.91
C MET A 337 19.17 -10.47 5.16
N ALA A 338 19.34 -11.34 6.16
CA ALA A 338 20.61 -12.01 6.46
C ALA A 338 20.99 -13.12 5.46
N GLY A 339 20.16 -13.38 4.44
CA GLY A 339 20.45 -14.37 3.39
C GLY A 339 19.91 -15.78 3.65
N SER A 340 19.04 -15.97 4.65
CA SER A 340 18.43 -17.27 4.93
C SER A 340 17.32 -17.59 3.93
N VAL A 341 17.64 -18.30 2.86
CA VAL A 341 16.73 -18.69 1.77
C VAL A 341 16.50 -20.22 1.68
N SER A 342 16.95 -20.99 2.66
CA SER A 342 17.02 -22.46 2.53
C SER A 342 15.67 -23.18 2.59
N GLY A 343 14.58 -22.52 3.01
CA GLY A 343 13.25 -23.14 3.17
C GLY A 343 13.23 -24.35 4.14
N ARG A 344 14.29 -24.58 4.90
CA ARG A 344 14.38 -25.71 5.86
C ARG A 344 13.42 -25.48 7.03
N VAL A 345 12.82 -26.59 7.50
CA VAL A 345 11.99 -26.56 8.72
C VAL A 345 12.80 -26.01 9.89
N LYS A 346 12.37 -24.90 10.45
CA LYS A 346 12.92 -24.35 11.70
C LYS A 346 12.21 -25.04 12.88
N ARG A 347 12.97 -25.63 13.81
CA ARG A 347 12.48 -26.27 15.03
C ARG A 347 12.84 -25.44 16.24
#